data_e659c99f0db5949d475532f426cce0ea
#
_entry.id   e659c99f0db5949d475532f426cce0ea
#
_cell.length_a   1.000
_cell.length_b   1.000
_cell.length_c   1.000
_cell.angle_alpha   90.00
_cell.angle_beta   90.00
_cell.angle_gamma   90.00
#
_symmetry.space_group_name_H-M   'P 1'
#
loop_
_entity.id
_entity.type
_entity.pdbx_description
1 polymer ?
#
loop_
_entity_poly.entity_id
_entity_poly.type
_entity_poly.pdbx_seq_one_letter_code
_entity_poly.pdbx_strand_id
1 'polypeptide(L)'
;GFVDDAKINISPVIYGTLSDWQSLRNVPENFKASAVASQKEGFEANDLSTYSKQKLIDNLPGYEAQNATFGLMIGFLLVISLIIMGVFQYIITIQKLANFAVLRAQGIPSSFLVKNTISQAFLLGVIGLVLGTLLTFICSLAIPSSVPLKFEPLAMLLVGFSLLIAAILGSLVPIRTILKVDPANAIGG
;
A
#
# COMPACT_ATOMS: atom_id res chain seq x y z
N GLY A 1 -36.78 -15.33 14.30
CA GLY A 1 -36.53 -15.15 12.87
C GLY A 1 -35.05 -15.18 12.58
N PHE A 2 -34.66 -15.60 11.39
CA PHE A 2 -33.29 -15.50 10.90
C PHE A 2 -33.14 -14.11 10.26
N VAL A 3 -32.01 -13.48 10.50
CA VAL A 3 -31.62 -12.21 9.84
C VAL A 3 -30.51 -12.54 8.88
N ASP A 4 -30.69 -12.21 7.60
CA ASP A 4 -29.66 -12.40 6.60
C ASP A 4 -28.54 -11.38 6.84
N ASP A 5 -27.28 -11.85 6.75
CA ASP A 5 -26.05 -11.07 6.83
C ASP A 5 -25.71 -10.36 8.16
N ALA A 6 -26.28 -10.83 9.28
CA ALA A 6 -25.88 -10.34 10.59
C ALA A 6 -24.52 -10.91 11.02
N LYS A 7 -23.46 -10.18 10.69
CA LYS A 7 -22.08 -10.54 11.08
C LYS A 7 -21.37 -9.32 11.68
N ILE A 8 -20.61 -9.56 12.75
CA ILE A 8 -19.62 -8.59 13.23
C ILE A 8 -18.25 -9.20 12.90
N ASN A 9 -17.55 -8.57 12.03
CA ASN A 9 -16.33 -9.11 11.41
C ASN A 9 -16.69 -10.42 10.68
N ILE A 10 -16.05 -11.55 11.00
CA ILE A 10 -16.35 -12.90 10.45
C ILE A 10 -17.21 -13.74 11.40
N SER A 11 -17.57 -13.21 12.56
CA SER A 11 -18.34 -13.96 13.56
C SER A 11 -19.85 -13.75 13.35
N PRO A 12 -20.65 -14.84 13.43
CA PRO A 12 -22.09 -14.72 13.36
C PRO A 12 -22.64 -13.95 14.56
N VAL A 13 -23.68 -13.15 14.35
CA VAL A 13 -24.37 -12.40 15.39
C VAL A 13 -25.70 -13.05 15.68
N ILE A 14 -25.99 -13.25 16.94
CA ILE A 14 -27.28 -13.74 17.41
C ILE A 14 -28.02 -12.58 18.04
N TYR A 15 -29.22 -12.28 17.53
CA TYR A 15 -30.11 -11.31 18.12
C TYR A 15 -31.06 -12.04 19.08
N GLY A 16 -31.15 -11.55 20.29
CA GLY A 16 -32.04 -12.09 21.33
C GLY A 16 -32.72 -10.98 22.12
N THR A 17 -33.59 -11.33 23.03
CA THR A 17 -34.17 -10.35 23.98
C THR A 17 -33.14 -9.97 25.04
N LEU A 18 -33.31 -8.82 25.67
CA LEU A 18 -32.44 -8.40 26.77
C LEU A 18 -32.44 -9.38 27.92
N SER A 19 -33.60 -9.97 28.23
CA SER A 19 -33.75 -10.99 29.29
C SER A 19 -32.99 -12.28 28.95
N ASP A 20 -33.02 -12.74 27.70
CA ASP A 20 -32.25 -13.91 27.28
C ASP A 20 -30.75 -13.66 27.41
N TRP A 21 -30.29 -12.47 26.98
CA TRP A 21 -28.89 -12.07 27.11
C TRP A 21 -28.45 -12.00 28.59
N GLN A 22 -29.28 -11.40 29.46
CA GLN A 22 -29.01 -11.31 30.89
C GLN A 22 -28.89 -12.71 31.53
N SER A 23 -29.80 -13.62 31.17
CA SER A 23 -29.77 -15.00 31.67
C SER A 23 -28.57 -15.78 31.22
N LEU A 24 -28.18 -15.67 29.93
CA LEU A 24 -27.01 -16.31 29.36
C LEU A 24 -25.70 -15.79 29.96
N ARG A 25 -25.62 -14.51 30.27
CA ARG A 25 -24.43 -13.89 30.87
C ARG A 25 -24.43 -13.95 32.40
N ASN A 26 -25.49 -14.44 33.00
CA ASN A 26 -25.67 -14.50 34.45
C ASN A 26 -25.43 -13.12 35.12
N VAL A 27 -25.99 -12.07 34.52
CA VAL A 27 -25.89 -10.69 35.03
C VAL A 27 -27.24 -10.25 35.65
N PRO A 28 -27.21 -9.32 36.60
CA PRO A 28 -28.44 -8.80 37.22
C PRO A 28 -29.35 -8.09 36.22
N GLU A 29 -30.68 -8.08 36.48
CA GLU A 29 -31.68 -7.45 35.62
C GLU A 29 -31.47 -5.92 35.45
N ASN A 30 -30.79 -5.27 36.37
CA ASN A 30 -30.43 -3.86 36.26
C ASN A 30 -29.29 -3.59 35.27
N PHE A 31 -28.57 -4.64 34.80
CA PHE A 31 -27.51 -4.52 33.84
C PHE A 31 -28.09 -4.54 32.42
N LYS A 32 -28.15 -3.37 31.80
CA LYS A 32 -28.88 -3.17 30.52
C LYS A 32 -27.97 -3.14 29.28
N ALA A 33 -26.67 -2.88 29.45
CA ALA A 33 -25.74 -2.78 28.34
C ALA A 33 -24.29 -3.00 28.81
N SER A 34 -23.46 -3.60 27.96
CA SER A 34 -22.02 -3.76 28.20
C SER A 34 -21.24 -2.54 27.70
N ALA A 35 -21.76 -1.84 26.72
CA ALA A 35 -21.18 -0.63 26.16
C ALA A 35 -22.27 0.30 25.61
N VAL A 36 -21.99 1.59 25.59
CA VAL A 36 -22.84 2.60 24.98
C VAL A 36 -22.07 3.33 23.91
N ALA A 37 -22.60 3.38 22.69
CA ALA A 37 -22.04 4.14 21.59
C ALA A 37 -22.74 5.47 21.44
N SER A 38 -21.99 6.58 21.42
CA SER A 38 -22.50 7.92 21.15
C SER A 38 -21.90 8.47 19.86
N GLN A 39 -22.72 9.17 19.07
CA GLN A 39 -22.27 9.90 17.90
C GLN A 39 -21.75 11.31 18.23
N LYS A 40 -21.92 11.77 19.47
CA LYS A 40 -21.41 13.06 19.92
C LYS A 40 -19.94 12.94 20.27
N GLU A 41 -19.11 13.77 19.66
CA GLU A 41 -17.71 13.92 20.04
C GLU A 41 -17.60 14.52 21.45
N GLY A 42 -16.65 13.99 22.25
CA GLY A 42 -16.43 14.49 23.62
C GLY A 42 -17.52 14.10 24.63
N PHE A 43 -18.31 13.07 24.36
CA PHE A 43 -19.26 12.55 25.33
C PHE A 43 -18.51 11.90 26.51
N GLU A 44 -18.64 12.50 27.68
CA GLU A 44 -18.12 11.96 28.95
C GLU A 44 -19.30 11.56 29.83
N ALA A 45 -19.28 10.37 30.37
CA ALA A 45 -20.25 9.88 31.33
C ALA A 45 -19.54 9.63 32.67
N ASN A 46 -20.13 10.17 33.74
CA ASN A 46 -19.60 10.06 35.10
C ASN A 46 -19.37 8.65 35.48
N ASP A 47 -18.88 7.75 35.62
CA ASP A 47 -18.71 6.35 35.96
C ASP A 47 -18.39 5.40 34.78
N LEU A 48 -18.20 5.93 33.57
CA LEU A 48 -17.86 5.10 32.41
C LEU A 48 -16.53 5.53 31.78
N SER A 49 -15.69 4.55 31.46
CA SER A 49 -14.46 4.82 30.70
C SER A 49 -14.83 5.14 29.25
N THR A 50 -14.58 6.38 28.84
CA THR A 50 -14.88 6.83 27.47
C THR A 50 -13.66 6.59 26.56
N TYR A 51 -13.90 5.94 25.45
CA TYR A 51 -12.87 5.67 24.44
C TYR A 51 -13.26 6.28 23.10
N SER A 52 -12.33 6.93 22.44
CA SER A 52 -12.52 7.32 21.05
C SER A 52 -12.59 6.07 20.17
N LYS A 53 -13.27 6.18 19.03
CA LYS A 53 -13.37 5.09 18.04
C LYS A 53 -11.98 4.54 17.67
N GLN A 54 -11.01 5.42 17.45
CA GLN A 54 -9.64 5.01 17.09
C GLN A 54 -8.99 4.21 18.22
N LYS A 55 -9.06 4.71 19.45
CA LYS A 55 -8.50 4.03 20.62
C LYS A 55 -9.14 2.65 20.87
N LEU A 56 -10.44 2.52 20.57
CA LEU A 56 -11.12 1.23 20.64
C LEU A 56 -10.59 0.26 19.59
N ILE A 57 -10.42 0.72 18.35
CA ILE A 57 -9.89 -0.08 17.24
C ILE A 57 -8.46 -0.54 17.54
N ASP A 58 -7.60 0.37 17.99
CA ASP A 58 -6.20 0.08 18.29
C ASP A 58 -6.03 -0.97 19.42
N ASN A 59 -7.01 -1.05 20.34
CA ASN A 59 -7.02 -2.03 21.42
C ASN A 59 -7.77 -3.33 21.08
N LEU A 60 -8.26 -3.51 19.85
CA LEU A 60 -8.88 -4.78 19.46
C LEU A 60 -7.83 -5.90 19.45
N PRO A 61 -8.14 -7.06 20.03
CA PRO A 61 -7.22 -8.19 20.04
C PRO A 61 -6.79 -8.58 18.62
N GLY A 62 -5.49 -8.62 18.38
CA GLY A 62 -4.91 -8.98 17.09
C GLY A 62 -4.81 -7.87 16.05
N TYR A 63 -5.41 -6.71 16.27
CA TYR A 63 -5.38 -5.59 15.31
C TYR A 63 -3.96 -5.07 15.06
N GLU A 64 -3.16 -4.87 16.12
CA GLU A 64 -1.76 -4.46 16.00
C GLU A 64 -0.93 -5.49 15.23
N ALA A 65 -1.08 -6.79 15.56
CA ALA A 65 -0.35 -7.84 14.89
C ALA A 65 -0.71 -7.93 13.40
N GLN A 66 -1.98 -7.78 13.08
CA GLN A 66 -2.46 -7.77 11.69
C GLN A 66 -1.91 -6.56 10.92
N ASN A 67 -1.96 -5.37 11.49
CA ASN A 67 -1.42 -4.16 10.87
C ASN A 67 0.10 -4.23 10.67
N ALA A 68 0.83 -4.75 11.66
CA ALA A 68 2.26 -4.98 11.53
C ALA A 68 2.58 -5.97 10.40
N THR A 69 1.82 -7.05 10.29
CA THR A 69 1.97 -8.05 9.21
C THR A 69 1.73 -7.43 7.84
N PHE A 70 0.66 -6.66 7.66
CA PHE A 70 0.38 -5.97 6.40
C PHE A 70 1.43 -4.91 6.09
N GLY A 71 1.88 -4.16 7.10
CA GLY A 71 2.95 -3.18 6.95
C GLY A 71 4.27 -3.82 6.48
N LEU A 72 4.66 -4.95 7.07
CA LEU A 72 5.82 -5.72 6.64
C LEU A 72 5.66 -6.23 5.21
N MET A 73 4.49 -6.77 4.87
CA MET A 73 4.20 -7.26 3.51
C MET A 73 4.33 -6.15 2.46
N ILE A 74 3.76 -4.97 2.74
CA ILE A 74 3.90 -3.79 1.86
C ILE A 74 5.38 -3.39 1.76
N GLY A 75 6.11 -3.35 2.88
CA GLY A 75 7.54 -3.04 2.90
C GLY A 75 8.36 -4.00 2.03
N PHE A 76 8.14 -5.31 2.15
CA PHE A 76 8.80 -6.29 1.30
C PHE A 76 8.45 -6.13 -0.18
N LEU A 77 7.19 -5.86 -0.50
CA LEU A 77 6.78 -5.60 -1.88
C LEU A 77 7.46 -4.36 -2.47
N LEU A 78 7.65 -3.30 -1.69
CA LEU A 78 8.40 -2.12 -2.10
C LEU A 78 9.87 -2.44 -2.38
N VAL A 79 10.52 -3.23 -1.51
CA VAL A 79 11.91 -3.66 -1.72
C VAL A 79 12.04 -4.54 -2.98
N ILE A 80 11.15 -5.49 -3.17
CA ILE A 80 11.12 -6.34 -4.37
C ILE A 80 10.94 -5.48 -5.62
N SER A 81 10.00 -4.53 -5.59
CA SER A 81 9.74 -3.61 -6.72
C SER A 81 10.98 -2.77 -7.05
N LEU A 82 11.70 -2.29 -6.04
CA LEU A 82 12.96 -1.55 -6.21
C LEU A 82 14.03 -2.40 -6.90
N ILE A 83 14.20 -3.65 -6.45
CA ILE A 83 15.18 -4.59 -7.02
C ILE A 83 14.83 -4.89 -8.48
N ILE A 84 13.56 -5.25 -8.75
CA ILE A 84 13.10 -5.57 -10.12
C ILE A 84 13.32 -4.37 -11.04
N MET A 85 12.93 -3.16 -10.60
CA MET A 85 13.12 -1.95 -11.40
C MET A 85 14.59 -1.66 -11.65
N GLY A 86 15.45 -1.83 -10.63
CA GLY A 86 16.90 -1.65 -10.77
C GLY A 86 17.52 -2.61 -11.78
N VAL A 87 17.19 -3.89 -11.70
CA VAL A 87 17.68 -4.92 -12.64
C VAL A 87 17.17 -4.65 -14.05
N PHE A 88 15.88 -4.33 -14.20
CA PHE A 88 15.30 -4.03 -15.52
C PHE A 88 15.95 -2.81 -16.18
N GLN A 89 16.12 -1.72 -15.42
CA GLN A 89 16.81 -0.53 -15.92
C GLN A 89 18.28 -0.79 -16.24
N TYR A 90 18.95 -1.63 -15.47
CA TYR A 90 20.33 -2.04 -15.75
C TYR A 90 20.44 -2.81 -17.07
N ILE A 91 19.54 -3.78 -17.30
CA ILE A 91 19.50 -4.56 -18.55
C ILE A 91 19.27 -3.66 -19.76
N ILE A 92 18.26 -2.76 -19.69
CA ILE A 92 17.99 -1.80 -20.79
C ILE A 92 19.20 -0.90 -21.05
N THR A 93 19.86 -0.45 -19.99
CA THR A 93 21.03 0.42 -20.13
C THR A 93 22.19 -0.31 -20.82
N ILE A 94 22.47 -1.57 -20.46
CA ILE A 94 23.51 -2.36 -21.13
C ILE A 94 23.20 -2.54 -22.61
N GLN A 95 21.95 -2.86 -22.95
CA GLN A 95 21.53 -3.02 -24.36
C GLN A 95 21.71 -1.72 -25.18
N LYS A 96 21.62 -0.56 -24.55
CA LYS A 96 21.79 0.75 -25.19
C LYS A 96 23.20 1.30 -25.10
N LEU A 97 24.17 0.56 -24.54
CA LEU A 97 25.52 1.08 -24.25
C LEU A 97 26.23 1.55 -25.51
N ALA A 98 26.16 0.77 -26.59
CA ALA A 98 26.73 1.13 -27.88
C ALA A 98 26.15 2.44 -28.44
N ASN A 99 24.82 2.61 -28.34
CA ASN A 99 24.16 3.84 -28.77
C ASN A 99 24.59 5.03 -27.91
N PHE A 100 24.74 4.85 -26.59
CA PHE A 100 25.24 5.89 -25.70
C PHE A 100 26.69 6.29 -26.01
N ALA A 101 27.54 5.37 -26.41
CA ALA A 101 28.91 5.67 -26.83
C ALA A 101 28.91 6.53 -28.11
N VAL A 102 28.12 6.18 -29.12
CA VAL A 102 27.96 7.00 -30.32
C VAL A 102 27.46 8.40 -30.01
N LEU A 103 26.45 8.53 -29.16
CA LEU A 103 25.92 9.84 -28.73
C LEU A 103 27.01 10.66 -28.01
N ARG A 104 27.81 10.04 -27.17
CA ARG A 104 28.93 10.70 -26.50
C ARG A 104 30.02 11.12 -27.47
N ALA A 105 30.33 10.33 -28.47
CA ALA A 105 31.29 10.67 -29.55
C ALA A 105 30.80 11.91 -30.36
N GLN A 106 29.49 12.09 -30.48
CA GLN A 106 28.84 13.27 -31.07
C GLN A 106 28.84 14.50 -30.14
N GLY A 107 29.40 14.39 -28.93
CA GLY A 107 29.48 15.51 -27.97
C GLY A 107 28.32 15.62 -27.00
N ILE A 108 27.38 14.66 -26.96
CA ILE A 108 26.28 14.69 -26.02
C ILE A 108 26.80 14.39 -24.59
N PRO A 109 26.51 15.26 -23.61
CA PRO A 109 27.03 15.09 -22.26
C PRO A 109 26.37 13.89 -21.53
N SER A 110 27.12 13.21 -20.67
CA SER A 110 26.62 12.08 -19.88
C SER A 110 25.42 12.44 -19.02
N SER A 111 25.33 13.69 -18.57
CA SER A 111 24.19 14.21 -17.77
C SER A 111 22.86 14.12 -18.54
N PHE A 112 22.87 14.29 -19.83
CA PHE A 112 21.69 14.13 -20.69
C PHE A 112 21.23 12.66 -20.71
N LEU A 113 22.17 11.71 -20.87
CA LEU A 113 21.88 10.28 -20.87
C LEU A 113 21.32 9.80 -19.51
N VAL A 114 21.91 10.31 -18.42
CA VAL A 114 21.41 10.06 -17.06
C VAL A 114 19.99 10.59 -16.87
N LYS A 115 19.75 11.84 -17.25
CA LYS A 115 18.40 12.43 -17.18
C LYS A 115 17.37 11.63 -17.96
N ASN A 116 17.75 11.21 -19.18
CA ASN A 116 16.87 10.39 -20.01
C ASN A 116 16.52 9.04 -19.35
N THR A 117 17.50 8.38 -18.74
CA THR A 117 17.30 7.11 -18.02
C THR A 117 16.37 7.29 -16.80
N ILE A 118 16.56 8.35 -16.02
CA ILE A 118 15.70 8.67 -14.88
C ILE A 118 14.26 9.01 -15.35
N SER A 119 14.13 9.82 -16.41
CA SER A 119 12.82 10.17 -16.98
C SER A 119 12.08 8.93 -17.51
N GLN A 120 12.81 8.01 -18.15
CA GLN A 120 12.26 6.72 -18.61
C GLN A 120 11.75 5.89 -17.41
N ALA A 121 12.52 5.79 -16.33
CA ALA A 121 12.10 5.06 -15.12
C ALA A 121 10.86 5.70 -14.48
N PHE A 122 10.83 7.02 -14.39
CA PHE A 122 9.68 7.76 -13.88
C PHE A 122 8.42 7.51 -14.74
N LEU A 123 8.54 7.61 -16.05
CA LEU A 123 7.43 7.38 -16.98
C LEU A 123 6.89 5.95 -16.86
N LEU A 124 7.77 4.95 -16.82
CA LEU A 124 7.39 3.56 -16.62
C LEU A 124 6.72 3.35 -15.26
N GLY A 125 7.23 4.00 -14.21
CA GLY A 125 6.62 3.97 -12.88
C GLY A 125 5.21 4.56 -12.88
N VAL A 126 4.98 5.69 -13.54
CA VAL A 126 3.66 6.33 -13.67
C VAL A 126 2.70 5.43 -14.47
N ILE A 127 3.13 4.89 -15.60
CA ILE A 127 2.31 3.98 -16.40
C ILE A 127 1.95 2.74 -15.58
N GLY A 128 2.92 2.13 -14.90
CA GLY A 128 2.69 0.99 -14.02
C GLY A 128 1.72 1.29 -12.88
N LEU A 129 1.82 2.48 -12.28
CA LEU A 129 0.91 2.93 -11.22
C LEU A 129 -0.53 3.11 -11.74
N VAL A 130 -0.70 3.72 -12.91
CA VAL A 130 -2.01 3.89 -13.55
C VAL A 130 -2.63 2.54 -13.87
N LEU A 131 -1.88 1.63 -14.50
CA LEU A 131 -2.36 0.29 -14.83
C LEU A 131 -2.67 -0.53 -13.57
N GLY A 132 -1.82 -0.45 -12.55
CA GLY A 132 -2.05 -1.12 -11.27
C GLY A 132 -3.30 -0.60 -10.55
N THR A 133 -3.51 0.70 -10.53
CA THR A 133 -4.71 1.32 -9.95
C THR A 133 -5.97 0.90 -10.72
N LEU A 134 -5.91 0.90 -12.04
CA LEU A 134 -7.03 0.46 -12.89
C LEU A 134 -7.36 -1.02 -12.63
N LEU A 135 -6.35 -1.88 -12.56
CA LEU A 135 -6.54 -3.30 -12.26
C LEU A 135 -7.14 -3.50 -10.86
N THR A 136 -6.65 -2.78 -9.86
CA THR A 136 -7.20 -2.81 -8.50
C THR A 136 -8.67 -2.41 -8.49
N PHE A 137 -9.04 -1.37 -9.24
CA PHE A 137 -10.42 -0.95 -9.37
C PHE A 137 -11.30 -2.01 -10.03
N ILE A 138 -10.84 -2.62 -11.13
CA ILE A 138 -11.56 -3.73 -11.80
C ILE A 138 -11.74 -4.91 -10.84
N CYS A 139 -10.68 -5.31 -10.15
CA CYS A 139 -10.76 -6.40 -9.17
C CYS A 139 -11.75 -6.08 -8.02
N SER A 140 -11.82 -4.82 -7.60
CA SER A 140 -12.76 -4.42 -6.54
C SER A 140 -14.23 -4.58 -6.94
N LEU A 141 -14.54 -4.44 -8.23
CA LEU A 141 -15.89 -4.68 -8.75
C LEU A 141 -16.29 -6.16 -8.76
N ALA A 142 -15.30 -7.06 -8.81
CA ALA A 142 -15.52 -8.51 -8.81
C ALA A 142 -15.67 -9.09 -7.39
N ILE A 143 -15.34 -8.31 -6.35
CA ILE A 143 -15.42 -8.77 -4.95
C ILE A 143 -16.85 -8.61 -4.46
N PRO A 144 -17.46 -9.68 -3.87
CA PRO A 144 -18.80 -9.61 -3.33
C PRO A 144 -18.93 -8.54 -2.24
N SER A 145 -20.11 -7.90 -2.17
CA SER A 145 -20.43 -6.86 -1.17
C SER A 145 -20.36 -7.35 0.28
N SER A 146 -20.32 -8.67 0.49
CA SER A 146 -20.11 -9.28 1.81
C SER A 146 -18.70 -9.08 2.38
N VAL A 147 -17.72 -8.71 1.53
CA VAL A 147 -16.36 -8.40 1.97
C VAL A 147 -16.24 -6.88 2.17
N PRO A 148 -16.04 -6.41 3.41
CA PRO A 148 -15.93 -4.98 3.68
C PRO A 148 -14.60 -4.45 3.14
N LEU A 149 -14.61 -3.89 1.93
CA LEU A 149 -13.47 -3.18 1.36
C LEU A 149 -13.54 -1.71 1.74
N LYS A 150 -12.49 -1.21 2.36
CA LYS A 150 -12.33 0.21 2.65
C LYS A 150 -11.16 0.76 1.85
N PHE A 151 -11.47 1.60 0.89
CA PHE A 151 -10.44 2.34 0.15
C PHE A 151 -10.07 3.59 0.94
N GLU A 152 -8.83 3.66 1.39
CA GLU A 152 -8.27 4.85 2.02
C GLU A 152 -7.42 5.61 1.00
N PRO A 153 -7.93 6.70 0.42
CA PRO A 153 -7.25 7.37 -0.68
C PRO A 153 -5.88 7.91 -0.26
N LEU A 154 -5.74 8.33 0.98
CA LEU A 154 -4.44 8.81 1.49
C LEU A 154 -3.40 7.69 1.55
N ALA A 155 -3.77 6.50 2.05
CA ALA A 155 -2.87 5.35 2.10
C ALA A 155 -2.47 4.91 0.68
N MET A 156 -3.42 4.88 -0.26
CA MET A 156 -3.16 4.54 -1.66
C MET A 156 -2.19 5.54 -2.32
N LEU A 157 -2.35 6.83 -2.06
CA LEU A 157 -1.44 7.87 -2.56
C LEU A 157 -0.03 7.72 -1.97
N LEU A 158 0.08 7.45 -0.68
CA LEU A 158 1.39 7.24 -0.01
C LEU A 158 2.12 6.02 -0.58
N VAL A 159 1.43 4.90 -0.77
CA VAL A 159 2.02 3.70 -1.39
C VAL A 159 2.41 3.98 -2.84
N GLY A 160 1.54 4.63 -3.63
CA GLY A 160 1.84 5.02 -5.00
C GLY A 160 3.06 5.93 -5.11
N PHE A 161 3.16 6.94 -4.24
CA PHE A 161 4.32 7.83 -4.18
C PHE A 161 5.61 7.08 -3.78
N SER A 162 5.51 6.15 -2.83
CA SER A 162 6.63 5.30 -2.43
C SER A 162 7.14 4.42 -3.58
N LEU A 163 6.23 3.88 -4.40
CA LEU A 163 6.57 3.11 -5.60
C LEU A 163 7.28 3.99 -6.65
N LEU A 164 6.85 5.23 -6.87
CA LEU A 164 7.54 6.15 -7.78
C LEU A 164 8.95 6.49 -7.27
N ILE A 165 9.12 6.71 -5.98
CA ILE A 165 10.45 6.89 -5.38
C ILE A 165 11.30 5.64 -5.60
N ALA A 166 10.76 4.44 -5.36
CA ALA A 166 11.47 3.20 -5.59
C ALA A 166 11.88 3.02 -7.05
N ALA A 167 11.04 3.41 -8.02
CA ALA A 167 11.36 3.39 -9.44
C ALA A 167 12.54 4.31 -9.78
N ILE A 168 12.54 5.54 -9.22
CA ILE A 168 13.64 6.48 -9.40
C ILE A 168 14.92 5.96 -8.75
N LEU A 169 14.86 5.47 -7.51
CA LEU A 169 16.01 4.89 -6.81
C LEU A 169 16.58 3.68 -7.56
N GLY A 170 15.73 2.80 -8.07
CA GLY A 170 16.14 1.66 -8.90
C GLY A 170 16.88 2.11 -10.17
N SER A 171 16.47 3.25 -10.76
CA SER A 171 17.15 3.81 -11.93
C SER A 171 18.55 4.37 -11.66
N LEU A 172 18.93 4.56 -10.39
CA LEU A 172 20.28 5.00 -10.03
C LEU A 172 21.33 3.88 -10.23
N VAL A 173 20.92 2.62 -10.22
CA VAL A 173 21.82 1.46 -10.39
C VAL A 173 22.63 1.55 -11.68
N PRO A 174 22.03 1.78 -12.87
CA PRO A 174 22.78 1.85 -14.13
C PRO A 174 23.53 3.17 -14.33
N ILE A 175 23.32 4.19 -13.53
CA ILE A 175 23.97 5.51 -13.73
C ILE A 175 25.49 5.39 -13.72
N ARG A 176 26.05 4.56 -12.83
CA ARG A 176 27.50 4.35 -12.78
C ARG A 176 28.03 3.76 -14.08
N THR A 177 27.26 2.88 -14.71
CA THR A 177 27.61 2.27 -16.01
C THR A 177 27.56 3.34 -17.11
N ILE A 178 26.54 4.19 -17.14
CA ILE A 178 26.41 5.28 -18.12
C ILE A 178 27.57 6.28 -18.00
N LEU A 179 27.96 6.65 -16.78
CA LEU A 179 29.05 7.60 -16.54
C LEU A 179 30.43 7.05 -16.95
N LYS A 180 30.61 5.73 -16.93
CA LYS A 180 31.85 5.04 -17.31
C LYS A 180 31.95 4.73 -18.82
N VAL A 181 30.95 5.07 -19.62
CA VAL A 181 30.99 4.85 -21.08
C VAL A 181 32.11 5.69 -21.68
N ASP A 182 33.16 5.01 -22.21
CA ASP A 182 34.23 5.64 -22.94
C ASP A 182 33.92 5.58 -24.46
N PRO A 183 33.84 6.74 -25.16
CA PRO A 183 33.58 6.78 -26.58
C PRO A 183 34.66 6.06 -27.39
N ALA A 184 35.90 6.09 -26.92
CA ALA A 184 37.03 5.48 -27.66
C ALA A 184 36.94 3.95 -27.74
N ASN A 185 36.47 3.29 -26.68
CA ASN A 185 36.30 1.85 -26.61
C ASN A 185 35.12 1.31 -27.45
N ALA A 186 34.18 2.16 -27.82
CA ALA A 186 32.99 1.75 -28.56
C ALA A 186 33.16 1.90 -30.09
N ILE A 187 34.18 2.64 -30.55
CA ILE A 187 34.45 2.90 -31.97
C ILE A 187 35.62 2.04 -32.44
N GLY A 188 36.47 1.54 -31.55
CA GLY A 188 37.71 0.83 -31.85
C GLY A 188 37.68 -0.68 -31.57
N GLY A 189 36.53 -1.29 -31.24
CA GLY A 189 36.40 -2.72 -30.98
C GLY A 189 35.82 -3.47 -32.18
#